data_70fea0f2f656a457db67debd53c87cf1
#
_entry.id   70fea0f2f656a457db67debd53c87cf1
#
_cell.length_a   1.000
_cell.length_b   1.000
_cell.length_c   1.000
_cell.angle_alpha   90.00
_cell.angle_beta   90.00
_cell.angle_gamma   90.00
#
_symmetry.space_group_name_H-M   'P 1'
#
loop_
_entity.id
_entity.type
_entity.pdbx_description
1 polymer ?
#
loop_
_entity_poly.entity_id
_entity_poly.type
_entity_poly.pdbx_seq_one_letter_code
_entity_poly.pdbx_strand_id
1 'polypeptide(L)'
;MRGGGWQEELHADVMPTVRNRAAFDVSTSVKVLYFIELLCEGHNHATQNFLREQEGSRAQVNVVMELVNALLVLERTLSNLTIGLACQLYQTLIELLQGPCHGNQTFLIGTNLCDVVNRSIHGEYPDCPVTKVLELKKLCLKLLLALVEGGQTDTIPRRIVFSLDLHMLAHEMDTAYAKCCDVGNAGDGGGDGGGN
;
A
#
# COMPACT_ATOMS: atom_id res chain seq x y z
N MET A 1 -14.71 -17.06 -63.18
CA MET A 1 -15.23 -15.94 -62.38
C MET A 1 -14.82 -16.18 -60.95
N ARG A 2 -13.87 -15.42 -60.47
CA ARG A 2 -13.25 -15.62 -59.16
C ARG A 2 -13.79 -14.52 -58.26
N GLY A 3 -14.55 -14.90 -57.26
CA GLY A 3 -14.95 -14.02 -56.17
C GLY A 3 -14.31 -14.55 -54.89
N GLY A 4 -13.20 -13.95 -54.55
CA GLY A 4 -12.41 -14.37 -53.41
C GLY A 4 -12.33 -13.30 -52.37
N GLY A 5 -12.32 -13.71 -51.14
CA GLY A 5 -11.30 -13.40 -50.22
C GLY A 5 -11.15 -11.96 -49.72
N TRP A 6 -12.18 -11.40 -49.04
CA TRP A 6 -12.03 -10.19 -48.26
C TRP A 6 -12.63 -10.31 -46.85
N GLN A 7 -12.66 -11.48 -46.25
CA GLN A 7 -13.29 -11.66 -44.94
C GLN A 7 -12.41 -12.32 -43.86
N GLU A 8 -11.11 -12.47 -44.05
CA GLU A 8 -10.26 -13.18 -43.08
C GLU A 8 -9.14 -12.35 -42.43
N GLU A 9 -9.04 -11.05 -42.69
CA GLU A 9 -7.96 -10.22 -42.10
C GLU A 9 -8.40 -9.22 -41.02
N LEU A 10 -9.62 -9.29 -40.48
CA LEU A 10 -10.13 -8.28 -39.54
C LEU A 10 -10.34 -8.77 -38.09
N HIS A 11 -9.83 -9.93 -37.70
CA HIS A 11 -10.01 -10.46 -36.35
C HIS A 11 -8.72 -10.84 -35.61
N ALA A 12 -7.55 -10.38 -36.05
CA ALA A 12 -6.30 -10.54 -35.31
C ALA A 12 -5.94 -9.32 -34.43
N ASP A 13 -6.79 -8.31 -34.37
CA ASP A 13 -6.52 -7.11 -33.59
C ASP A 13 -7.19 -7.17 -32.21
N VAL A 14 -6.33 -7.53 -31.25
CA VAL A 14 -6.31 -6.91 -29.93
C VAL A 14 -7.49 -7.23 -29.02
N MET A 15 -7.61 -8.47 -28.61
CA MET A 15 -7.97 -8.73 -27.22
C MET A 15 -6.66 -8.67 -26.41
N PRO A 16 -6.42 -7.64 -25.61
CA PRO A 16 -5.31 -7.71 -24.67
C PRO A 16 -5.52 -8.97 -23.82
N THR A 17 -4.50 -9.82 -23.74
CA THR A 17 -4.58 -11.01 -22.91
C THR A 17 -5.02 -10.57 -21.52
N VAL A 18 -5.77 -11.38 -20.78
CA VAL A 18 -6.27 -11.07 -19.43
C VAL A 18 -5.16 -10.49 -18.55
N ARG A 19 -3.95 -10.96 -18.71
CA ARG A 19 -2.75 -10.46 -18.02
C ARG A 19 -2.40 -9.01 -18.40
N ASN A 20 -2.51 -8.64 -19.69
CA ASN A 20 -2.22 -7.27 -20.13
C ASN A 20 -3.30 -6.29 -19.67
N ARG A 21 -4.56 -6.72 -19.62
CA ARG A 21 -5.66 -5.92 -19.09
C ARG A 21 -5.50 -5.68 -17.59
N ALA A 22 -5.19 -6.73 -16.81
CA ALA A 22 -4.94 -6.60 -15.37
C ALA A 22 -3.75 -5.66 -15.08
N ALA A 23 -2.66 -5.75 -15.84
CA ALA A 23 -1.52 -4.85 -15.70
C ALA A 23 -1.86 -3.40 -16.05
N PHE A 24 -2.70 -3.17 -17.06
CA PHE A 24 -3.20 -1.84 -17.40
C PHE A 24 -4.10 -1.28 -16.30
N ASP A 25 -5.02 -2.08 -15.76
CA ASP A 25 -5.92 -1.68 -14.68
C ASP A 25 -5.13 -1.33 -13.41
N VAL A 26 -4.08 -2.09 -13.05
CA VAL A 26 -3.18 -1.78 -11.93
C VAL A 26 -2.45 -0.45 -12.17
N SER A 27 -1.88 -0.23 -13.35
CA SER A 27 -1.17 1.01 -13.67
C SER A 27 -2.09 2.23 -13.61
N THR A 28 -3.32 2.11 -14.09
CA THR A 28 -4.32 3.17 -14.04
C THR A 28 -4.74 3.44 -12.60
N SER A 29 -4.96 2.41 -11.79
CA SER A 29 -5.29 2.53 -10.37
C SER A 29 -4.21 3.27 -9.60
N VAL A 30 -2.93 2.94 -9.82
CA VAL A 30 -1.79 3.64 -9.21
C VAL A 30 -1.81 5.14 -9.54
N LYS A 31 -2.09 5.51 -10.80
CA LYS A 31 -2.16 6.92 -11.22
C LYS A 31 -3.32 7.66 -10.55
N VAL A 32 -4.47 7.01 -10.42
CA VAL A 32 -5.64 7.59 -9.72
C VAL A 32 -5.32 7.81 -8.23
N LEU A 33 -4.70 6.83 -7.58
CA LEU A 33 -4.28 6.95 -6.19
C LEU A 33 -3.25 8.07 -5.99
N TYR A 34 -2.26 8.16 -6.87
CA TYR A 34 -1.29 9.24 -6.86
C TYR A 34 -1.95 10.61 -7.07
N PHE A 35 -2.95 10.69 -7.92
CA PHE A 35 -3.74 11.93 -8.08
C PHE A 35 -4.47 12.32 -6.79
N ILE A 36 -5.08 11.35 -6.08
CA ILE A 36 -5.73 11.59 -4.78
C ILE A 36 -4.70 12.07 -3.75
N GLU A 37 -3.51 11.47 -3.73
CA GLU A 37 -2.38 11.88 -2.88
C GLU A 37 -2.01 13.35 -3.12
N LEU A 38 -1.82 13.75 -4.38
CA LEU A 38 -1.51 15.13 -4.76
C LEU A 38 -2.59 16.13 -4.33
N LEU A 39 -3.86 15.75 -4.34
CA LEU A 39 -4.95 16.61 -3.85
C LEU A 39 -4.87 16.87 -2.33
N CYS A 40 -4.24 15.98 -1.59
CA CYS A 40 -4.07 16.07 -0.14
C CYS A 40 -2.71 16.68 0.27
N GLU A 41 -1.80 16.86 -0.70
CA GLU A 41 -0.45 17.39 -0.45
C GLU A 41 -0.48 18.72 0.29
N GLY A 42 0.50 18.93 1.17
CA GLY A 42 0.58 20.12 2.00
C GLY A 42 -0.45 20.17 3.13
N HIS A 43 -0.91 19.00 3.58
CA HIS A 43 -1.87 18.84 4.68
C HIS A 43 -3.20 19.56 4.42
N ASN A 44 -3.73 19.41 3.21
CA ASN A 44 -5.00 20.04 2.81
C ASN A 44 -6.20 19.36 3.51
N HIS A 45 -6.47 19.76 4.76
CA HIS A 45 -7.55 19.21 5.58
C HIS A 45 -8.93 19.33 4.93
N ALA A 46 -9.17 20.37 4.13
CA ALA A 46 -10.45 20.54 3.44
C ALA A 46 -10.68 19.38 2.46
N THR A 47 -9.68 19.07 1.63
CA THR A 47 -9.74 17.95 0.68
C THR A 47 -9.75 16.59 1.39
N GLN A 48 -8.91 16.41 2.42
CA GLN A 48 -8.88 15.17 3.21
C GLN A 48 -10.26 14.86 3.81
N ASN A 49 -10.94 15.85 4.41
CA ASN A 49 -12.29 15.69 4.96
C ASN A 49 -13.34 15.48 3.86
N PHE A 50 -13.25 16.21 2.75
CA PHE A 50 -14.17 16.07 1.62
C PHE A 50 -14.12 14.67 1.00
N LEU A 51 -12.95 14.04 0.91
CA LEU A 51 -12.80 12.67 0.41
C LEU A 51 -13.45 11.64 1.35
N ARG A 52 -13.60 11.93 2.63
CA ARG A 52 -14.36 11.11 3.57
C ARG A 52 -15.85 11.41 3.53
N GLU A 53 -16.23 12.69 3.49
CA GLU A 53 -17.61 13.12 3.66
C GLU A 53 -17.91 14.39 2.84
N GLN A 54 -18.88 14.30 1.94
CA GLN A 54 -19.33 15.42 1.10
C GLN A 54 -20.59 16.02 1.70
N GLU A 55 -20.45 17.02 2.56
CA GLU A 55 -21.58 17.73 3.16
C GLU A 55 -22.50 18.32 2.07
N GLY A 56 -23.79 18.11 2.22
CA GLY A 56 -24.82 18.63 1.29
C GLY A 56 -24.99 17.86 -0.01
N SER A 57 -24.18 16.84 -0.28
CA SER A 57 -24.35 15.96 -1.45
C SER A 57 -25.40 14.89 -1.20
N ARG A 58 -26.28 14.65 -2.20
CA ARG A 58 -27.25 13.53 -2.16
C ARG A 58 -26.59 12.17 -2.40
N ALA A 59 -25.47 12.13 -3.10
CA ALA A 59 -24.70 10.93 -3.40
C ALA A 59 -23.34 11.07 -2.71
N GLN A 60 -23.27 10.69 -1.44
CA GLN A 60 -22.01 10.66 -0.70
C GLN A 60 -21.23 9.42 -1.05
N VAL A 61 -19.96 9.60 -1.35
CA VAL A 61 -18.99 8.51 -1.57
C VAL A 61 -17.85 8.68 -0.58
N ASN A 62 -17.70 7.75 0.34
CA ASN A 62 -16.58 7.75 1.26
C ASN A 62 -15.36 7.12 0.59
N VAL A 63 -14.54 7.95 -0.07
CA VAL A 63 -13.33 7.50 -0.77
C VAL A 63 -12.35 6.86 0.21
N VAL A 64 -12.24 7.36 1.44
CA VAL A 64 -11.36 6.81 2.47
C VAL A 64 -11.74 5.37 2.79
N MET A 65 -13.05 5.07 2.89
CA MET A 65 -13.54 3.71 3.10
C MET A 65 -13.25 2.80 1.90
N GLU A 66 -13.42 3.31 0.68
CA GLU A 66 -13.13 2.53 -0.52
C GLU A 66 -11.64 2.16 -0.64
N LEU A 67 -10.73 3.01 -0.19
CA LEU A 67 -9.30 2.69 -0.11
C LEU A 67 -9.03 1.55 0.89
N VAL A 68 -9.70 1.54 2.05
CA VAL A 68 -9.61 0.43 3.01
C VAL A 68 -10.17 -0.87 2.42
N ASN A 69 -11.32 -0.79 1.74
CA ASN A 69 -11.92 -1.94 1.06
C ASN A 69 -10.98 -2.51 -0.02
N ALA A 70 -10.32 -1.65 -0.78
CA ALA A 70 -9.34 -2.06 -1.78
C ALA A 70 -8.14 -2.78 -1.14
N LEU A 71 -7.63 -2.29 0.00
CA LEU A 71 -6.57 -2.98 0.76
C LEU A 71 -7.02 -4.35 1.26
N LEU A 72 -8.24 -4.47 1.80
CA LEU A 72 -8.80 -5.74 2.26
C LEU A 72 -8.86 -6.81 1.16
N VAL A 73 -9.13 -6.39 -0.08
CA VAL A 73 -9.14 -7.29 -1.24
C VAL A 73 -7.72 -7.63 -1.67
N LEU A 74 -6.83 -6.63 -1.78
CA LEU A 74 -5.45 -6.81 -2.26
C LEU A 74 -4.60 -7.65 -1.31
N GLU A 75 -4.76 -7.49 0.00
CA GLU A 75 -4.01 -8.24 1.01
C GLU A 75 -4.05 -9.75 0.76
N ARG A 76 -5.20 -10.27 0.31
CA ARG A 76 -5.41 -11.69 0.04
C ARG A 76 -4.81 -12.18 -1.26
N THR A 77 -4.43 -11.27 -2.15
CA THR A 77 -3.99 -11.54 -3.52
C THR A 77 -2.70 -10.81 -3.87
N LEU A 78 -1.87 -10.50 -2.85
CA LEU A 78 -0.60 -9.84 -3.07
C LEU A 78 0.34 -10.71 -3.92
N SER A 79 0.89 -10.10 -4.94
CA SER A 79 1.79 -10.72 -5.91
C SER A 79 2.76 -9.67 -6.45
N ASN A 80 3.76 -10.10 -7.20
CA ASN A 80 4.67 -9.16 -7.88
C ASN A 80 3.95 -8.11 -8.75
N LEU A 81 2.76 -8.44 -9.27
CA LEU A 81 1.97 -7.51 -10.08
C LEU A 81 1.23 -6.46 -9.22
N THR A 82 0.78 -6.84 -8.03
CA THR A 82 -0.14 -6.04 -7.22
C THR A 82 0.50 -5.37 -6.01
N ILE A 83 1.70 -5.77 -5.59
CA ILE A 83 2.37 -5.22 -4.41
C ILE A 83 2.66 -3.71 -4.56
N GLY A 84 2.96 -3.24 -5.78
CA GLY A 84 3.13 -1.81 -6.04
C GLY A 84 1.84 -1.00 -5.84
N LEU A 85 0.69 -1.59 -6.19
CA LEU A 85 -0.61 -0.98 -5.94
C LEU A 85 -0.92 -0.91 -4.44
N ALA A 86 -0.60 -1.96 -3.69
CA ALA A 86 -0.75 -1.95 -2.23
C ALA A 86 0.13 -0.87 -1.57
N CYS A 87 1.38 -0.74 -1.99
CA CYS A 87 2.26 0.33 -1.52
C CYS A 87 1.66 1.71 -1.79
N GLN A 88 1.11 1.95 -2.98
CA GLN A 88 0.48 3.22 -3.33
C GLN A 88 -0.79 3.48 -2.49
N LEU A 89 -1.61 2.45 -2.21
CA LEU A 89 -2.77 2.58 -1.32
C LEU A 89 -2.37 3.01 0.09
N TYR A 90 -1.33 2.39 0.65
CA TYR A 90 -0.80 2.80 1.95
C TYR A 90 -0.28 4.23 1.93
N GLN A 91 0.46 4.62 0.88
CA GLN A 91 0.97 5.99 0.72
C GLN A 91 -0.19 7.00 0.68
N THR A 92 -1.21 6.74 -0.14
CA THR A 92 -2.40 7.59 -0.26
C THR A 92 -3.15 7.72 1.09
N LEU A 93 -3.28 6.62 1.85
CA LEU A 93 -3.90 6.66 3.18
C LEU A 93 -3.06 7.47 4.18
N ILE A 94 -1.74 7.42 4.10
CA ILE A 94 -0.85 8.25 4.92
C ILE A 94 -1.10 9.73 4.64
N GLU A 95 -1.14 10.14 3.37
CA GLU A 95 -1.42 11.54 3.01
C GLU A 95 -2.81 12.02 3.46
N LEU A 96 -3.81 11.11 3.49
CA LEU A 96 -5.14 11.40 4.02
C LEU A 96 -5.17 11.61 5.54
N LEU A 97 -4.13 11.22 6.25
CA LEU A 97 -4.00 11.33 7.72
C LEU A 97 -3.10 12.47 8.15
N GLN A 98 -2.09 12.83 7.34
CA GLN A 98 -1.05 13.78 7.71
C GLN A 98 -1.59 15.18 8.01
N GLY A 99 -0.92 15.85 8.95
CA GLY A 99 -1.18 17.20 9.25
C GLY A 99 -1.88 17.61 10.55
N PRO A 100 -2.21 16.73 11.51
CA PRO A 100 -2.97 15.48 11.53
C PRO A 100 -4.44 15.70 11.21
N CYS A 101 -5.02 14.91 10.33
CA CYS A 101 -6.45 14.94 10.01
C CYS A 101 -7.27 14.10 10.98
N HIS A 102 -7.66 14.66 12.14
CA HIS A 102 -8.35 13.93 13.22
C HIS A 102 -9.64 13.24 12.79
N GLY A 103 -10.41 13.84 11.85
CA GLY A 103 -11.62 13.22 11.31
C GLY A 103 -11.32 11.90 10.61
N ASN A 104 -10.28 11.85 9.79
CA ASN A 104 -9.87 10.64 9.10
C ASN A 104 -9.22 9.64 10.05
N GLN A 105 -8.41 10.10 11.02
CA GLN A 105 -7.83 9.22 12.06
C GLN A 105 -8.93 8.50 12.85
N THR A 106 -9.92 9.26 13.37
CA THR A 106 -11.05 8.71 14.13
C THR A 106 -11.90 7.75 13.29
N PHE A 107 -12.13 8.08 12.02
CA PHE A 107 -12.87 7.23 11.11
C PHE A 107 -12.13 5.91 10.86
N LEU A 108 -10.86 5.98 10.49
CA LEU A 108 -10.05 4.83 10.09
C LEU A 108 -9.81 3.85 11.23
N ILE A 109 -9.63 4.33 12.47
CA ILE A 109 -9.46 3.45 13.62
C ILE A 109 -10.73 2.63 13.94
N GLY A 110 -11.88 3.08 13.50
CA GLY A 110 -13.14 2.35 13.59
C GLY A 110 -13.34 1.27 12.52
N THR A 111 -12.46 1.20 11.53
CA THR A 111 -12.49 0.20 10.45
C THR A 111 -11.61 -1.01 10.76
N ASN A 112 -11.53 -1.96 9.81
CA ASN A 112 -10.63 -3.11 9.89
C ASN A 112 -9.18 -2.78 9.45
N LEU A 113 -8.82 -1.50 9.33
CA LEU A 113 -7.51 -1.09 8.84
C LEU A 113 -6.36 -1.63 9.70
N CYS A 114 -6.47 -1.55 11.03
CA CYS A 114 -5.42 -2.04 11.92
C CYS A 114 -5.19 -3.56 11.77
N ASP A 115 -6.26 -4.33 11.55
CA ASP A 115 -6.15 -5.76 11.32
C ASP A 115 -5.47 -6.08 9.98
N VAL A 116 -5.77 -5.30 8.93
CA VAL A 116 -5.09 -5.40 7.62
C VAL A 116 -3.61 -5.07 7.75
N VAL A 117 -3.29 -3.98 8.44
CA VAL A 117 -1.91 -3.55 8.68
C VAL A 117 -1.14 -4.63 9.43
N ASN A 118 -1.72 -5.20 10.50
CA ASN A 118 -1.10 -6.28 11.27
C ASN A 118 -0.77 -7.48 10.37
N ARG A 119 -1.73 -7.94 9.55
CA ARG A 119 -1.50 -9.04 8.61
C ARG A 119 -0.48 -8.70 7.53
N SER A 120 -0.46 -7.46 7.04
CA SER A 120 0.51 -7.01 6.03
C SER A 120 1.94 -6.96 6.58
N ILE A 121 2.12 -6.61 7.86
CA ILE A 121 3.43 -6.61 8.53
C ILE A 121 3.96 -8.05 8.66
N HIS A 122 3.10 -9.00 9.06
CA HIS A 122 3.51 -10.38 9.35
C HIS A 122 3.40 -11.32 8.14
N GLY A 123 2.82 -10.84 7.03
CA GLY A 123 2.64 -11.62 5.82
C GLY A 123 3.96 -12.04 5.18
N GLU A 124 3.98 -13.25 4.65
CA GLU A 124 5.05 -13.77 3.81
C GLU A 124 4.65 -13.65 2.33
N TYR A 125 5.51 -13.08 1.52
CA TYR A 125 5.25 -12.78 0.11
C TYR A 125 6.38 -13.33 -0.78
N PRO A 126 6.50 -14.67 -0.90
CA PRO A 126 7.64 -15.31 -1.58
C PRO A 126 7.74 -14.94 -3.07
N ASP A 127 6.61 -14.64 -3.70
CA ASP A 127 6.55 -14.26 -5.11
C ASP A 127 6.83 -12.77 -5.37
N CYS A 128 7.08 -11.99 -4.31
CA CYS A 128 7.31 -10.55 -4.41
C CYS A 128 8.80 -10.20 -4.24
N PRO A 129 9.30 -9.17 -4.93
CA PRO A 129 10.65 -8.67 -4.70
C PRO A 129 10.84 -8.22 -3.25
N VAL A 130 11.91 -8.64 -2.60
CA VAL A 130 12.23 -8.34 -1.20
C VAL A 130 12.19 -6.83 -0.92
N THR A 131 12.71 -6.02 -1.84
CA THR A 131 12.69 -4.55 -1.73
C THR A 131 11.27 -3.99 -1.65
N LYS A 132 10.33 -4.56 -2.42
CA LYS A 132 8.92 -4.16 -2.40
C LYS A 132 8.20 -4.63 -1.13
N VAL A 133 8.54 -5.79 -0.63
CA VAL A 133 8.03 -6.29 0.67
C VAL A 133 8.48 -5.40 1.81
N LEU A 134 9.75 -5.00 1.84
CA LEU A 134 10.28 -4.08 2.85
C LEU A 134 9.63 -2.69 2.75
N GLU A 135 9.41 -2.18 1.52
CA GLU A 135 8.68 -0.94 1.28
C GLU A 135 7.25 -1.02 1.84
N LEU A 136 6.52 -2.11 1.56
CA LEU A 136 5.17 -2.35 2.08
C LEU A 136 5.15 -2.34 3.61
N LYS A 137 6.02 -3.13 4.26
CA LYS A 137 6.11 -3.19 5.72
C LYS A 137 6.45 -1.83 6.33
N LYS A 138 7.37 -1.08 5.72
CA LYS A 138 7.71 0.29 6.12
C LYS A 138 6.52 1.24 6.03
N LEU A 139 5.72 1.15 4.96
CA LEU A 139 4.51 1.96 4.79
C LEU A 139 3.43 1.61 5.81
N CYS A 140 3.27 0.33 6.15
CA CYS A 140 2.40 -0.11 7.25
C CYS A 140 2.75 0.57 8.57
N LEU A 141 4.04 0.60 8.93
CA LEU A 141 4.50 1.27 10.16
C LEU A 141 4.30 2.78 10.09
N LYS A 142 4.57 3.42 8.94
CA LYS A 142 4.30 4.85 8.75
C LYS A 142 2.81 5.18 8.89
N LEU A 143 1.93 4.33 8.39
CA LEU A 143 0.48 4.52 8.54
C LEU A 143 0.06 4.48 10.01
N LEU A 144 0.60 3.54 10.81
CA LEU A 144 0.34 3.48 12.25
C LEU A 144 0.83 4.74 12.96
N LEU A 145 2.00 5.27 12.59
CA LEU A 145 2.51 6.54 13.12
C LEU A 145 1.59 7.70 12.75
N ALA A 146 1.14 7.80 11.49
CA ALA A 146 0.22 8.84 11.05
C ALA A 146 -1.14 8.78 11.77
N LEU A 147 -1.60 7.58 12.16
CA LEU A 147 -2.82 7.42 12.96
C LEU A 147 -2.71 7.98 14.37
N VAL A 148 -1.53 7.96 14.99
CA VAL A 148 -1.32 8.47 16.37
C VAL A 148 -0.81 9.90 16.39
N GLU A 149 -0.41 10.46 15.28
CA GLU A 149 0.15 11.81 15.19
C GLU A 149 -0.86 12.86 15.71
N GLY A 150 -0.40 13.75 16.59
CA GLY A 150 -1.22 14.83 17.15
C GLY A 150 -2.42 14.36 17.99
N GLY A 151 -2.50 13.06 18.31
CA GLY A 151 -3.60 12.49 19.10
C GLY A 151 -3.63 13.06 20.53
N GLN A 152 -4.81 13.57 20.91
CA GLN A 152 -5.07 14.11 22.25
C GLN A 152 -5.70 13.06 23.19
N THR A 153 -6.02 11.87 22.68
CA THR A 153 -6.72 10.81 23.42
C THR A 153 -6.03 9.48 23.29
N ASP A 154 -6.13 8.65 24.35
CA ASP A 154 -5.58 7.29 24.34
C ASP A 154 -6.38 6.28 23.49
N THR A 155 -7.48 6.69 22.88
CA THR A 155 -8.38 5.77 22.18
C THR A 155 -7.70 5.12 20.97
N ILE A 156 -7.04 5.93 20.14
CA ILE A 156 -6.35 5.45 18.93
C ILE A 156 -5.15 4.56 19.30
N PRO A 157 -4.20 4.99 20.17
CA PRO A 157 -3.08 4.13 20.57
C PRO A 157 -3.55 2.81 21.19
N ARG A 158 -4.56 2.84 22.05
CA ARG A 158 -5.12 1.62 22.66
C ARG A 158 -5.66 0.65 21.60
N ARG A 159 -6.43 1.14 20.63
CA ARG A 159 -6.97 0.30 19.56
C ARG A 159 -5.86 -0.33 18.73
N ILE A 160 -4.83 0.43 18.38
CA ILE A 160 -3.65 -0.08 17.65
C ILE A 160 -2.97 -1.19 18.46
N VAL A 161 -2.67 -0.96 19.73
CA VAL A 161 -2.02 -1.97 20.61
C VAL A 161 -2.86 -3.25 20.71
N PHE A 162 -4.20 -3.14 20.78
CA PHE A 162 -5.08 -4.31 20.82
C PHE A 162 -5.14 -5.08 19.49
N SER A 163 -4.90 -4.41 18.36
CA SER A 163 -4.96 -5.03 17.02
C SER A 163 -3.61 -5.61 16.58
N LEU A 164 -2.50 -5.12 17.14
CA LEU A 164 -1.16 -5.56 16.75
C LEU A 164 -0.70 -6.77 17.56
N ASP A 165 -0.09 -7.73 16.88
CA ASP A 165 0.71 -8.76 17.54
C ASP A 165 2.11 -8.22 17.84
N LEU A 166 2.29 -7.69 19.06
CA LEU A 166 3.55 -7.08 19.49
C LEU A 166 4.70 -8.08 19.58
N HIS A 167 4.42 -9.36 19.85
CA HIS A 167 5.45 -10.40 19.88
C HIS A 167 6.00 -10.66 18.48
N MET A 168 5.10 -10.79 17.50
CA MET A 168 5.48 -10.96 16.12
C MET A 168 6.20 -9.72 15.59
N LEU A 169 5.75 -8.52 15.97
CA LEU A 169 6.41 -7.27 15.56
C LEU A 169 7.86 -7.20 16.09
N ALA A 170 8.08 -7.55 17.34
CA ALA A 170 9.43 -7.62 17.92
C ALA A 170 10.30 -8.65 17.18
N HIS A 171 9.77 -9.83 16.88
CA HIS A 171 10.48 -10.85 16.12
C HIS A 171 10.86 -10.39 14.71
N GLU A 172 9.96 -9.70 14.00
CA GLU A 172 10.24 -9.10 12.69
C GLU A 172 11.35 -8.05 12.76
N MET A 173 11.38 -7.23 13.83
CA MET A 173 12.44 -6.25 14.06
C MET A 173 13.78 -6.92 14.27
N ASP A 174 13.85 -7.95 15.14
CA ASP A 174 15.06 -8.71 15.40
C ASP A 174 15.59 -9.40 14.13
N THR A 175 14.68 -9.99 13.33
CA THR A 175 15.01 -10.63 12.06
C THR A 175 15.55 -9.62 11.04
N ALA A 176 14.94 -8.44 10.95
CA ALA A 176 15.39 -7.39 10.06
C ALA A 176 16.77 -6.86 10.47
N TYR A 177 17.00 -6.68 11.77
CA TYR A 177 18.28 -6.25 12.33
C TYR A 177 19.38 -7.28 12.05
N ALA A 178 19.14 -8.56 12.30
CA ALA A 178 20.11 -9.64 12.02
C ALA A 178 20.52 -9.66 10.54
N LYS A 179 19.54 -9.55 9.62
CA LYS A 179 19.82 -9.48 8.17
C LYS A 179 20.67 -8.26 7.79
N CYS A 180 20.48 -7.12 8.44
CA CYS A 180 21.31 -5.94 8.20
C CYS A 180 22.75 -6.14 8.67
N CYS A 181 22.95 -6.81 9.81
CA CYS A 181 24.29 -7.11 10.36
C CYS A 181 25.05 -8.11 9.49
N ASP A 182 24.37 -9.14 8.97
CA ASP A 182 25.01 -10.15 8.10
C ASP A 182 25.49 -9.56 6.77
N VAL A 183 24.76 -8.63 6.20
CA VAL A 183 25.16 -7.92 4.98
C VAL A 183 26.38 -7.02 5.23
N GLY A 184 26.51 -6.42 6.41
CA GLY A 184 27.65 -5.59 6.80
C GLY A 184 28.96 -6.39 6.93
N ASN A 185 28.88 -7.65 7.38
CA ASN A 185 30.03 -8.52 7.54
C ASN A 185 30.51 -9.17 6.24
N ALA A 186 29.67 -9.29 5.24
CA ALA A 186 30.03 -9.87 3.95
C ALA A 186 30.83 -8.92 3.05
N GLY A 187 30.92 -7.64 3.39
CA GLY A 187 31.63 -6.61 2.60
C GLY A 187 33.10 -6.38 2.94
N ASP A 188 33.60 -6.91 4.08
CA ASP A 188 34.96 -6.59 4.57
C ASP A 188 35.97 -7.76 4.39
N GLY A 189 35.60 -8.76 3.62
CA GLY A 189 36.43 -9.97 3.39
C GLY A 189 37.20 -10.00 2.07
N GLY A 190 37.53 -8.86 1.45
CA GLY A 190 38.20 -8.84 0.15
C GLY A 190 39.36 -7.88 0.03
N GLY A 191 40.51 -8.18 0.68
CA GLY A 191 41.69 -7.37 0.44
C GLY A 191 42.84 -7.69 1.38
N ASP A 192 43.48 -8.83 1.27
CA ASP A 192 44.94 -8.92 1.43
C ASP A 192 45.46 -10.27 0.95
N GLY A 193 46.35 -10.24 -0.01
CA GLY A 193 47.04 -11.39 -0.60
C GLY A 193 48.02 -10.88 -1.64
N GLY A 194 48.91 -10.14 -1.29
CA GLY A 194 50.28 -10.06 -0.87
C GLY A 194 51.21 -10.68 -1.88
N GLY A 195 51.99 -9.82 -2.47
CA GLY A 195 53.05 -10.21 -3.41
C GLY A 195 54.10 -11.14 -2.82
N ASN A 196 54.64 -11.89 -3.69
CA ASN A 196 56.11 -12.11 -3.84
C ASN A 196 56.39 -12.48 -5.28
#